data_64baab9f447a85dc2cf7163ff1a3cb9e
#
_entry.id   64baab9f447a85dc2cf7163ff1a3cb9e
#
_cell.length_a   1.000
_cell.length_b   1.000
_cell.length_c   1.000
_cell.angle_alpha   90.00
_cell.angle_beta   90.00
_cell.angle_gamma   90.00
#
_symmetry.space_group_name_H-M   'P 1'
#
loop_
_entity.id
_entity.type
_entity.pdbx_description
1 polymer ?
#
loop_
_entity_poly.entity_id
_entity_poly.type
_entity_poly.pdbx_seq_one_letter_code
_entity_poly.pdbx_strand_id
1 'polypeptide(L)'
;MYSLTTTRYFLRRAKKFFKKHPDLKQAFEDLVEDLRHDPFQPHFEYHHLGGKLEGVQAVSLTRSYRVTLTIVLTEKEIILLDIGTHDEVYGKR
;
A
#
# COMPACT_ATOMS: atom_id res chain seq x y z
N MET A 1 9.10 -7.90 13.74
CA MET A 1 7.96 -7.23 13.09
C MET A 1 8.45 -5.99 12.39
N TYR A 2 7.93 -5.73 11.18
CA TYR A 2 8.31 -4.53 10.43
C TYR A 2 7.62 -3.30 11.00
N SER A 3 8.31 -2.16 11.00
CA SER A 3 7.69 -0.90 11.36
C SER A 3 6.95 -0.35 10.16
N LEU A 4 5.93 0.47 10.41
CA LEU A 4 5.11 1.07 9.37
C LEU A 4 5.27 2.57 9.41
N THR A 5 5.59 3.15 8.26
CA THR A 5 5.73 4.59 8.10
C THR A 5 4.82 5.05 6.97
N THR A 6 4.27 6.24 7.09
CA THR A 6 3.44 6.83 6.06
C THR A 6 4.05 8.11 5.56
N THR A 7 3.74 8.46 4.30
CA THR A 7 4.13 9.74 3.73
C THR A 7 2.98 10.73 3.90
N ARG A 8 3.28 12.03 3.81
CA ARG A 8 2.22 13.04 3.84
C ARG A 8 1.23 12.84 2.70
N TYR A 9 1.76 12.48 1.55
CA TYR A 9 0.92 12.21 0.38
C TYR A 9 -0.04 11.05 0.67
N PHE A 10 0.49 9.95 1.26
CA PHE A 10 -0.34 8.81 1.61
C PHE A 10 -1.45 9.21 2.60
N LEU A 11 -1.11 9.96 3.63
CA LEU A 11 -2.09 10.36 4.64
C LEU A 11 -3.23 11.18 4.02
N ARG A 12 -2.89 12.08 3.12
CA ARG A 12 -3.88 12.89 2.41
C ARG A 12 -4.79 12.02 1.53
N ARG A 13 -4.19 11.11 0.79
CA ARG A 13 -4.92 10.19 -0.08
C ARG A 13 -5.81 9.26 0.72
N ALA A 14 -5.30 8.72 1.82
CA ALA A 14 -6.02 7.80 2.67
C ALA A 14 -7.22 8.47 3.33
N LYS A 15 -7.06 9.69 3.80
CA LYS A 15 -8.16 10.44 4.40
C LYS A 15 -9.31 10.59 3.41
N LYS A 16 -8.98 10.95 2.18
CA LYS A 16 -9.98 11.11 1.12
C LYS A 16 -10.62 9.77 0.75
N PHE A 17 -9.80 8.74 0.66
CA PHE A 17 -10.26 7.40 0.31
C PHE A 17 -11.24 6.85 1.34
N PHE A 18 -10.89 6.91 2.61
CA PHE A 18 -11.74 6.34 3.67
C PHE A 18 -12.97 7.19 3.96
N LYS A 19 -12.97 8.44 3.54
CA LYS A 19 -14.17 9.26 3.59
C LYS A 19 -15.23 8.71 2.64
N LYS A 20 -14.80 8.21 1.47
CA LYS A 20 -15.70 7.59 0.49
C LYS A 20 -15.97 6.12 0.79
N HIS A 21 -15.03 5.47 1.46
CA HIS A 21 -15.08 4.01 1.69
C HIS A 21 -14.84 3.68 3.15
N PRO A 22 -15.71 4.16 4.06
CA PRO A 22 -15.52 3.87 5.49
C PRO A 22 -15.62 2.37 5.79
N ASP A 23 -16.34 1.64 4.96
CA ASP A 23 -16.48 0.19 5.08
C ASP A 23 -15.19 -0.58 4.82
N LEU A 24 -14.19 0.04 4.19
CA LEU A 24 -12.92 -0.61 3.89
C LEU A 24 -11.84 -0.34 4.91
N LYS A 25 -12.14 0.42 5.94
CA LYS A 25 -11.16 0.77 6.96
C LYS A 25 -10.64 -0.45 7.71
N GLN A 26 -11.54 -1.37 8.06
CA GLN A 26 -11.15 -2.59 8.75
C GLN A 26 -10.28 -3.47 7.86
N ALA A 27 -10.64 -3.61 6.59
CA ALA A 27 -9.85 -4.38 5.64
C ALA A 27 -8.43 -3.82 5.52
N PHE A 28 -8.32 -2.50 5.53
CA PHE A 28 -7.03 -1.83 5.47
C PHE A 28 -6.21 -2.10 6.74
N GLU A 29 -6.83 -2.01 7.91
CA GLU A 29 -6.14 -2.28 9.17
C GLU A 29 -5.65 -3.71 9.23
N ASP A 30 -6.45 -4.66 8.75
CA ASP A 30 -6.06 -6.06 8.70
C ASP A 30 -4.89 -6.28 7.73
N LEU A 31 -4.92 -5.61 6.58
CA LEU A 31 -3.84 -5.70 5.59
C LEU A 31 -2.53 -5.18 6.17
N VAL A 32 -2.59 -4.02 6.83
CA VAL A 32 -1.40 -3.40 7.43
C VAL A 32 -0.80 -4.30 8.50
N GLU A 33 -1.62 -4.87 9.37
CA GLU A 33 -1.15 -5.74 10.42
C GLU A 33 -0.48 -7.00 9.84
N ASP A 34 -1.08 -7.54 8.80
CA ASP A 34 -0.55 -8.71 8.11
C ASP A 34 0.81 -8.40 7.46
N LEU A 35 0.91 -7.23 6.81
CA LEU A 35 2.16 -6.77 6.21
C LEU A 35 3.27 -6.59 7.25
N ARG A 36 2.93 -6.06 8.41
CA ARG A 36 3.92 -5.83 9.47
C ARG A 36 4.50 -7.12 10.01
N HIS A 37 3.68 -8.18 10.09
CA HIS A 37 4.15 -9.48 10.55
C HIS A 37 5.11 -10.11 9.54
N ASP A 38 4.74 -10.12 8.27
CA ASP A 38 5.57 -10.68 7.21
C ASP A 38 5.13 -10.12 5.86
N PRO A 39 5.85 -9.13 5.33
CA PRO A 39 5.49 -8.53 4.04
C PRO A 39 5.76 -9.42 2.84
N PHE A 40 6.40 -10.58 3.05
CA PHE A 40 6.76 -11.47 1.94
C PHE A 40 5.87 -12.70 1.83
N GLN A 41 4.70 -12.67 2.46
CA GLN A 41 3.76 -13.78 2.35
C GLN A 41 3.29 -13.93 0.90
N PRO A 42 3.23 -15.17 0.38
CA PRO A 42 2.89 -15.39 -1.03
C PRO A 42 1.53 -14.84 -1.45
N HIS A 43 0.56 -14.79 -0.53
CA HIS A 43 -0.78 -14.34 -0.88
C HIS A 43 -0.87 -12.86 -1.22
N PHE A 44 0.16 -12.06 -0.90
CA PHE A 44 0.17 -10.64 -1.28
C PHE A 44 0.31 -10.46 -2.78
N GLU A 45 0.97 -11.39 -3.45
CA GLU A 45 1.14 -11.34 -4.90
C GLU A 45 1.58 -9.96 -5.39
N TYR A 46 2.71 -9.48 -4.85
CA TYR A 46 3.21 -8.16 -5.18
C TYR A 46 3.37 -7.95 -6.68
N HIS A 47 2.95 -6.79 -7.14
CA HIS A 47 3.25 -6.32 -8.46
C HIS A 47 4.41 -5.33 -8.37
N HIS A 48 5.51 -5.63 -9.03
CA HIS A 48 6.64 -4.73 -9.11
C HIS A 48 6.38 -3.76 -10.24
N LEU A 49 6.49 -2.48 -9.92
CA LEU A 49 6.21 -1.42 -10.89
C LEU A 49 7.52 -0.94 -11.48
N GLY A 50 7.57 -0.87 -12.82
CA GLY A 50 8.78 -0.47 -13.53
C GLY A 50 8.81 1.01 -13.88
N GLY A 51 9.84 1.42 -14.59
CA GLY A 51 9.99 2.79 -15.04
C GLY A 51 10.14 3.77 -13.91
N LYS A 52 9.30 4.80 -13.89
CA LYS A 52 9.34 5.83 -12.84
C LYS A 52 8.97 5.30 -11.46
N LEU A 53 8.34 4.12 -11.42
CA LEU A 53 7.89 3.52 -10.18
C LEU A 53 8.77 2.35 -9.75
N GLU A 54 9.99 2.31 -10.25
CA GLU A 54 10.94 1.28 -9.86
C GLU A 54 11.17 1.34 -8.34
N GLY A 55 11.18 0.16 -7.71
CA GLY A 55 11.29 0.07 -6.25
C GLY A 55 9.98 0.21 -5.51
N VAL A 56 8.89 0.52 -6.22
CA VAL A 56 7.56 0.59 -5.65
C VAL A 56 6.85 -0.73 -5.91
N GLN A 57 6.12 -1.19 -4.92
CA GLN A 57 5.35 -2.43 -5.02
C GLN A 57 3.90 -2.13 -4.72
N ALA A 58 3.00 -2.95 -5.23
CA ALA A 58 1.57 -2.78 -5.01
C ALA A 58 0.97 -4.06 -4.46
N VAL A 59 0.07 -3.92 -3.50
CA VAL A 59 -0.72 -5.03 -2.98
C VAL A 59 -2.20 -4.70 -3.12
N SER A 60 -3.03 -5.72 -3.22
CA SER A 60 -4.48 -5.52 -3.29
C SER A 60 -5.04 -5.27 -1.90
N LEU A 61 -5.84 -4.22 -1.78
CA LEU A 61 -6.69 -4.03 -0.60
C LEU A 61 -7.98 -4.81 -0.82
N THR A 62 -8.57 -4.62 -2.00
CA THR A 62 -9.68 -5.39 -2.49
C THR A 62 -9.45 -5.62 -3.98
N ARG A 63 -10.40 -6.24 -4.65
CA ARG A 63 -10.31 -6.45 -6.11
C ARG A 63 -10.14 -5.11 -6.86
N SER A 64 -10.77 -4.06 -6.37
CA SER A 64 -10.81 -2.76 -7.07
C SER A 64 -9.75 -1.78 -6.60
N TYR A 65 -9.15 -2.00 -5.44
CA TYR A 65 -8.26 -1.00 -4.82
C TYR A 65 -6.92 -1.58 -4.47
N ARG A 66 -5.90 -0.74 -4.58
CA ARG A 66 -4.50 -1.11 -4.35
C ARG A 66 -3.87 -0.18 -3.33
N VAL A 67 -2.87 -0.69 -2.63
CA VAL A 67 -1.99 0.11 -1.78
C VAL A 67 -0.59 -0.03 -2.34
N THR A 68 0.07 1.09 -2.59
CA THR A 68 1.47 1.07 -3.03
C THR A 68 2.38 1.34 -1.85
N LEU A 69 3.52 0.69 -1.86
CA LEU A 69 4.46 0.76 -0.74
C LEU A 69 5.87 0.46 -1.23
N THR A 70 6.84 0.75 -0.38
CA THR A 70 8.20 0.27 -0.58
C THR A 70 8.69 -0.37 0.71
N ILE A 71 9.59 -1.35 0.59
CA ILE A 71 10.11 -2.08 1.73
C ILE A 71 11.60 -1.78 1.84
N VAL A 72 12.01 -1.28 3.00
CA VAL A 72 13.41 -1.03 3.30
C VAL A 72 13.89 -2.17 4.17
N LEU A 73 14.57 -3.14 3.54
CA LEU A 73 14.96 -4.38 4.21
C LEU A 73 15.92 -4.16 5.37
N THR A 74 16.90 -3.27 5.17
CA THR A 74 17.91 -3.01 6.18
C THR A 74 17.31 -2.45 7.47
N GLU A 75 16.21 -1.70 7.37
CA GLU A 75 15.56 -1.06 8.50
C GLU A 75 14.31 -1.81 8.96
N LYS A 76 13.95 -2.87 8.28
CA LYS A 76 12.70 -3.60 8.51
C LYS A 76 11.53 -2.61 8.55
N GLU A 77 11.43 -1.80 7.53
CA GLU A 77 10.45 -0.72 7.47
C GLU A 77 9.60 -0.85 6.21
N ILE A 78 8.30 -0.62 6.38
CA ILE A 78 7.36 -0.55 5.26
C ILE A 78 6.88 0.89 5.16
N ILE A 79 7.04 1.50 4.00
CA ILE A 79 6.64 2.88 3.77
C ILE A 79 5.44 2.87 2.82
N LEU A 80 4.29 3.35 3.30
CA LEU A 80 3.08 3.43 2.49
C LEU A 80 3.12 4.68 1.63
N LEU A 81 2.83 4.53 0.35
CA LEU A 81 3.00 5.59 -0.64
C LEU A 81 1.68 6.12 -1.19
N ASP A 82 0.74 5.23 -1.53
CA ASP A 82 -0.54 5.67 -2.11
C ASP A 82 -1.60 4.59 -1.89
N ILE A 83 -2.86 4.99 -2.04
CA ILE A 83 -4.02 4.11 -1.96
C ILE A 83 -5.08 4.61 -2.94
N GLY A 84 -5.70 3.69 -3.67
CA GLY A 84 -6.74 4.05 -4.62
C GLY A 84 -6.98 2.95 -5.64
N THR A 85 -7.63 3.31 -6.73
CA THR A 85 -7.84 2.38 -7.83
C THR A 85 -6.52 2.10 -8.54
N HIS A 86 -6.51 1.06 -9.36
CA HIS A 86 -5.34 0.71 -10.17
C HIS A 86 -4.81 1.94 -10.93
N ASP A 87 -5.70 2.65 -11.62
CA ASP A 87 -5.29 3.81 -12.41
C ASP A 87 -4.75 4.94 -11.54
N GLU A 88 -5.36 5.16 -10.38
CA GLU A 88 -4.93 6.22 -9.48
C GLU A 88 -3.53 5.99 -8.94
N VAL A 89 -3.25 4.76 -8.47
CA VAL A 89 -1.97 4.49 -7.83
C VAL A 89 -0.83 4.26 -8.82
N TYR A 90 -1.14 3.78 -10.02
CA TYR A 90 -0.11 3.58 -11.05
C TYR A 90 0.10 4.84 -11.87
N GLY A 91 -0.81 5.79 -11.78
CA GLY A 91 -0.70 7.05 -12.48
C GLY A 91 -0.96 6.92 -13.97
N LYS A 92 -2.00 7.57 -14.42
CA LYS A 92 -2.21 7.77 -15.86
C LYS A 92 -1.33 8.92 -16.28
N ARG A 93 -0.30 8.62 -16.97
CA ARG A 93 0.63 9.65 -17.39
C ARG A 93 0.87 9.64 -18.86
#